data_cf907e54347f32a5c091f873de3257e6
#
_entry.id   cf907e54347f32a5c091f873de3257e6
#
_cell.length_a   1.000
_cell.length_b   1.000
_cell.length_c   1.000
_cell.angle_alpha   90.00
_cell.angle_beta   90.00
_cell.angle_gamma   90.00
#
_symmetry.space_group_name_H-M   'P 1'
#
loop_
_entity.id
_entity.type
_entity.pdbx_description
1 polymer ?
#
loop_
_entity_poly.entity_id
_entity_poly.type
_entity_poly.pdbx_seq_one_letter_code
_entity_poly.pdbx_strand_id
1 'polypeptide(L)'
;SLWNQGDALVLIDGVPRDANNVLPTEIEDITFLKGASAVVLYGSRAAKGVILITTKRGKIEPLKISARANYQMSVAKSYPTYLDGAQYMTLYNQALANDGLSAKYSDEDIYNTAAGTNPYRYPNQQFYNSDYLKKTKSRYDVTAEFEGGGKFAQFYTNVSYYREGDFLNFGEGKNNYTDRLNVRGNIDLQLADWASG
;
A
#
# COMPACT_ATOMS: atom_id res chain seq x y z
N SER A 1 -5.41 5.13 12.13
CA SER A 1 -5.87 5.26 13.53
C SER A 1 -6.59 6.59 13.72
N LEU A 2 -7.84 6.57 14.06
CA LEU A 2 -8.55 7.77 14.48
C LEU A 2 -8.10 8.09 15.91
N TRP A 3 -7.31 9.17 16.06
CA TRP A 3 -7.04 9.78 17.37
C TRP A 3 -6.18 8.97 18.34
N ASN A 4 -5.10 8.33 17.89
CA ASN A 4 -4.07 7.74 18.76
C ASN A 4 -4.55 6.69 19.80
N GLN A 5 -5.72 6.08 19.59
CA GLN A 5 -6.33 5.14 20.52
C GLN A 5 -6.21 3.66 20.13
N GLY A 6 -5.30 3.33 19.17
CA GLY A 6 -5.12 1.98 18.64
C GLY A 6 -6.17 1.63 17.57
N ASP A 7 -6.07 0.44 17.03
CA ASP A 7 -6.87 0.00 15.89
C ASP A 7 -8.15 -0.72 16.31
N ALA A 8 -9.21 -0.60 15.50
CA ALA A 8 -10.41 -1.39 15.65
C ALA A 8 -10.11 -2.88 15.40
N LEU A 9 -10.85 -3.77 16.04
CA LEU A 9 -10.75 -5.20 15.79
C LEU A 9 -11.33 -5.51 14.40
N VAL A 10 -10.53 -6.06 13.51
CA VAL A 10 -10.99 -6.50 12.18
C VAL A 10 -11.25 -8.01 12.20
N LEU A 11 -12.44 -8.40 11.79
CA LEU A 11 -12.86 -9.79 11.64
C LEU A 11 -13.22 -10.04 10.18
N ILE A 12 -12.59 -11.04 9.59
CA ILE A 12 -12.89 -11.50 8.23
C ILE A 12 -13.53 -12.87 8.35
N ASP A 13 -14.78 -12.99 7.96
CA ASP A 13 -15.62 -14.19 8.14
C ASP A 13 -15.59 -14.72 9.58
N GLY A 14 -15.66 -13.80 10.56
CA GLY A 14 -15.64 -14.11 11.99
C GLY A 14 -14.25 -14.36 12.60
N VAL A 15 -13.18 -14.37 11.82
CA VAL A 15 -11.81 -14.63 12.27
C VAL A 15 -11.01 -13.33 12.33
N PRO A 16 -10.30 -13.02 13.44
CA PRO A 16 -9.41 -11.87 13.52
C PRO A 16 -8.27 -11.97 12.50
N ARG A 17 -8.23 -11.04 11.55
CA ARG A 17 -7.21 -10.99 10.48
C ARG A 17 -6.93 -9.55 10.09
N ASP A 18 -5.81 -9.35 9.40
CA ASP A 18 -5.47 -8.06 8.79
C ASP A 18 -6.37 -7.77 7.57
N ALA A 19 -6.98 -6.59 7.51
CA ALA A 19 -7.80 -6.15 6.39
C ALA A 19 -7.04 -6.14 5.05
N ASN A 20 -5.72 -5.97 5.08
CA ASN A 20 -4.88 -6.02 3.89
C ASN A 20 -4.83 -7.40 3.18
N ASN A 21 -5.34 -8.45 3.86
CA ASN A 21 -5.39 -9.80 3.31
C ASN A 21 -6.65 -10.07 2.48
N VAL A 22 -7.53 -9.08 2.33
CA VAL A 22 -8.77 -9.21 1.53
C VAL A 22 -8.77 -8.17 0.43
N LEU A 23 -9.06 -8.60 -0.78
CA LEU A 23 -9.25 -7.70 -1.90
C LEU A 23 -10.65 -7.05 -1.83
N PRO A 24 -10.79 -5.77 -2.20
CA PRO A 24 -12.11 -5.14 -2.25
C PRO A 24 -13.14 -5.89 -3.11
N THR A 25 -12.67 -6.60 -4.13
CA THR A 25 -13.52 -7.40 -5.02
C THR A 25 -14.09 -8.66 -4.37
N GLU A 26 -13.46 -9.15 -3.30
CA GLU A 26 -13.89 -10.34 -2.55
C GLU A 26 -14.92 -10.03 -1.47
N ILE A 27 -15.13 -8.74 -1.17
CA ILE A 27 -16.02 -8.31 -0.09
C ILE A 27 -17.46 -8.33 -0.56
N GLU A 28 -18.33 -8.98 0.21
CA GLU A 28 -19.78 -8.95 0.05
C GLU A 28 -20.37 -7.81 0.90
N ASP A 29 -19.97 -7.74 2.18
CA ASP A 29 -20.47 -6.74 3.12
C ASP A 29 -19.41 -6.29 4.12
N ILE A 30 -19.55 -5.07 4.61
CA ILE A 30 -18.76 -4.50 5.71
C ILE A 30 -19.68 -3.91 6.74
N THR A 31 -19.71 -4.50 7.92
CA THR A 31 -20.49 -4.03 9.07
C THR A 31 -19.56 -3.41 10.13
N PHE A 32 -19.95 -2.24 10.65
CA PHE A 32 -19.24 -1.54 11.72
C PHE A 32 -20.01 -1.62 13.03
N LEU A 33 -19.42 -2.26 14.05
CA LEU A 33 -19.97 -2.30 15.40
C LEU A 33 -19.20 -1.33 16.30
N LYS A 34 -19.91 -0.50 17.04
CA LYS A 34 -19.35 0.49 17.96
C LYS A 34 -20.02 0.43 19.33
N GLY A 35 -19.29 0.90 20.35
CA GLY A 35 -19.82 1.01 21.71
C GLY A 35 -20.11 -0.33 22.39
N ALA A 36 -21.14 -0.35 23.21
CA ALA A 36 -21.47 -1.51 24.06
C ALA A 36 -21.74 -2.79 23.27
N SER A 37 -22.38 -2.71 22.11
CA SER A 37 -22.67 -3.88 21.25
C SER A 37 -21.40 -4.61 20.81
N ALA A 38 -20.35 -3.88 20.47
CA ALA A 38 -19.08 -4.48 20.09
C ALA A 38 -18.43 -5.22 21.26
N VAL A 39 -18.43 -4.60 22.46
CA VAL A 39 -17.82 -5.16 23.67
C VAL A 39 -18.59 -6.40 24.17
N VAL A 40 -19.91 -6.38 24.10
CA VAL A 40 -20.75 -7.53 24.50
C VAL A 40 -20.46 -8.76 23.63
N LEU A 41 -20.28 -8.57 22.33
CA LEU A 41 -20.07 -9.69 21.40
C LEU A 41 -18.61 -10.18 21.34
N TYR A 42 -17.64 -9.27 21.46
CA TYR A 42 -16.23 -9.57 21.18
C TYR A 42 -15.27 -9.22 22.33
N GLY A 43 -15.82 -8.85 23.50
CA GLY A 43 -15.05 -8.57 24.71
C GLY A 43 -14.23 -7.29 24.65
N SER A 44 -13.28 -7.15 25.58
CA SER A 44 -12.47 -5.93 25.78
C SER A 44 -11.65 -5.52 24.54
N ARG A 45 -11.28 -6.47 23.69
CA ARG A 45 -10.57 -6.18 22.43
C ARG A 45 -11.39 -5.34 21.46
N ALA A 46 -12.71 -5.35 21.59
CA ALA A 46 -13.65 -4.59 20.78
C ALA A 46 -14.00 -3.21 21.34
N ALA A 47 -13.34 -2.77 22.42
CA ALA A 47 -13.61 -1.47 23.06
C ALA A 47 -13.48 -0.28 22.11
N LYS A 48 -12.67 -0.42 21.05
CA LYS A 48 -12.45 0.59 20.00
C LYS A 48 -13.33 0.40 18.76
N GLY A 49 -14.24 -0.56 18.82
CA GLY A 49 -15.10 -0.96 17.71
C GLY A 49 -14.60 -2.20 17.00
N VAL A 50 -15.49 -2.77 16.19
CA VAL A 50 -15.24 -3.95 15.36
C VAL A 50 -15.63 -3.65 13.94
N ILE A 51 -14.81 -4.07 13.01
CA ILE A 51 -15.08 -4.08 11.57
C ILE A 51 -15.28 -5.54 11.17
N LEU A 52 -16.51 -5.88 10.81
CA LEU A 52 -16.85 -7.21 10.28
C LEU A 52 -16.80 -7.15 8.77
N ILE A 53 -15.94 -7.94 8.17
CA ILE A 53 -15.86 -8.10 6.71
C ILE A 53 -16.38 -9.49 6.39
N THR A 54 -17.45 -9.52 5.62
CA THR A 54 -18.00 -10.78 5.07
C THR A 54 -17.54 -10.92 3.64
N THR A 55 -16.88 -12.04 3.33
CA THR A 55 -16.43 -12.31 1.97
C THR A 55 -17.51 -13.01 1.16
N LYS A 56 -17.45 -12.86 -0.17
CA LYS A 56 -18.36 -13.49 -1.11
C LYS A 56 -18.35 -15.01 -0.95
N ARG A 57 -19.52 -15.61 -1.07
CA ARG A 57 -19.74 -17.06 -1.02
C ARG A 57 -20.39 -17.53 -2.30
N GLY A 58 -20.30 -18.82 -2.56
CA GLY A 58 -21.02 -19.47 -3.65
C GLY A 58 -22.53 -19.37 -3.50
N LYS A 59 -23.23 -19.43 -4.63
CA LYS A 59 -24.70 -19.43 -4.69
C LYS A 59 -25.19 -20.66 -5.45
N ILE A 60 -26.47 -21.03 -5.23
CA ILE A 60 -27.10 -22.10 -6.00
C ILE A 60 -27.43 -21.56 -7.38
N GLU A 61 -26.42 -21.57 -8.27
CA GLU A 61 -26.53 -21.10 -9.63
C GLU A 61 -25.51 -21.82 -10.54
N PRO A 62 -25.74 -21.85 -11.87
CA PRO A 62 -24.75 -22.36 -12.80
C PRO A 62 -23.40 -21.62 -12.63
N LEU A 63 -22.31 -22.30 -13.00
CA LEU A 63 -20.98 -21.71 -12.97
C LEU A 63 -20.97 -20.36 -13.71
N LYS A 64 -20.60 -19.32 -12.97
CA LYS A 64 -20.38 -17.98 -13.49
C LYS A 64 -18.91 -17.64 -13.34
N ILE A 65 -18.33 -17.18 -14.43
CA ILE A 65 -16.92 -16.77 -14.49
C ILE A 65 -16.89 -15.27 -14.79
N SER A 66 -16.21 -14.53 -13.93
CA SER A 66 -15.99 -13.09 -14.11
C SER A 66 -14.50 -12.81 -14.16
N ALA A 67 -14.06 -12.04 -15.14
CA ALA A 67 -12.67 -11.62 -15.25
C ALA A 67 -12.58 -10.09 -15.33
N ARG A 68 -11.60 -9.53 -14.65
CA ARG A 68 -11.32 -8.09 -14.66
C ARG A 68 -9.83 -7.88 -14.82
N ALA A 69 -9.47 -6.93 -15.67
CA ALA A 69 -8.10 -6.46 -15.81
C ALA A 69 -8.07 -4.94 -15.70
N ASN A 70 -7.21 -4.41 -14.86
CA ASN A 70 -7.00 -2.98 -14.69
C ASN A 70 -5.54 -2.64 -14.97
N TYR A 71 -5.34 -1.56 -15.69
CA TYR A 71 -4.05 -0.93 -15.88
C TYR A 71 -4.11 0.50 -15.38
N GLN A 72 -3.14 0.87 -14.55
CA GLN A 72 -3.01 2.22 -14.01
C GLN A 72 -1.60 2.74 -14.26
N MET A 73 -1.52 3.97 -14.72
CA MET A 73 -0.26 4.70 -14.83
C MET A 73 -0.30 5.86 -13.85
N SER A 74 0.65 5.88 -12.93
CA SER A 74 0.86 7.00 -12.02
C SER A 74 1.93 7.92 -12.61
N VAL A 75 1.60 9.20 -12.72
CA VAL A 75 2.49 10.25 -13.24
C VAL A 75 2.83 11.18 -12.10
N ALA A 76 4.11 11.36 -11.81
CA ALA A 76 4.56 12.35 -10.85
C ALA A 76 4.24 13.75 -11.40
N LYS A 77 3.34 14.48 -10.74
CA LYS A 77 2.95 15.83 -11.15
C LYS A 77 4.13 16.82 -11.03
N SER A 78 4.83 16.73 -9.92
CA SER A 78 6.06 17.49 -9.67
C SER A 78 6.85 16.83 -8.56
N TYR A 79 8.16 16.95 -8.62
CA TYR A 79 9.03 16.64 -7.50
C TYR A 79 9.43 17.96 -6.79
N PRO A 80 9.67 17.91 -5.47
CA PRO A 80 10.21 19.07 -4.77
C PRO A 80 11.53 19.50 -5.38
N THR A 81 11.72 20.81 -5.53
CA THR A 81 13.01 21.38 -5.91
C THR A 81 13.74 21.79 -4.64
N TYR A 82 14.85 21.13 -4.37
CA TYR A 82 15.71 21.45 -3.25
C TYR A 82 16.91 22.26 -3.73
N LEU A 83 17.56 22.93 -2.78
CA LEU A 83 18.85 23.54 -3.01
C LEU A 83 19.88 22.48 -3.34
N ASP A 84 20.81 22.80 -4.22
CA ASP A 84 22.00 21.98 -4.39
C ASP A 84 22.96 22.14 -3.19
N GLY A 85 24.02 21.31 -3.14
CA GLY A 85 24.94 21.28 -2.01
C GLY A 85 25.62 22.62 -1.79
N ALA A 86 26.05 23.30 -2.85
CA ALA A 86 26.72 24.58 -2.75
C ALA A 86 25.78 25.71 -2.30
N GLN A 87 24.57 25.74 -2.84
CA GLN A 87 23.50 26.65 -2.42
C GLN A 87 23.14 26.46 -0.94
N TYR A 88 23.00 25.18 -0.52
CA TYR A 88 22.74 24.86 0.88
C TYR A 88 23.85 25.37 1.80
N MET A 89 25.14 25.10 1.48
CA MET A 89 26.28 25.52 2.26
C MET A 89 26.33 27.05 2.38
N THR A 90 26.07 27.76 1.29
CA THR A 90 26.06 29.23 1.24
C THR A 90 24.98 29.80 2.15
N LEU A 91 23.74 29.31 2.01
CA LEU A 91 22.62 29.80 2.82
C LEU A 91 22.77 29.41 4.30
N TYR A 92 23.36 28.27 4.59
CA TYR A 92 23.63 27.84 5.95
C TYR A 92 24.65 28.75 6.62
N ASN A 93 25.76 29.10 5.93
CA ASN A 93 26.73 30.05 6.42
C ASN A 93 26.12 31.43 6.64
N GLN A 94 25.24 31.87 5.73
CA GLN A 94 24.54 33.16 5.89
C GLN A 94 23.62 33.16 7.12
N ALA A 95 22.92 32.05 7.40
CA ALA A 95 22.11 31.91 8.60
C ALA A 95 22.98 31.99 9.88
N LEU A 96 24.12 31.29 9.89
CA LEU A 96 25.06 31.37 11.01
C LEU A 96 25.60 32.81 11.23
N ALA A 97 25.94 33.51 10.14
CA ALA A 97 26.40 34.90 10.22
C ALA A 97 25.31 35.83 10.79
N ASN A 98 24.05 35.63 10.43
CA ASN A 98 22.92 36.38 11.00
C ASN A 98 22.76 36.14 12.51
N ASP A 99 23.12 34.96 12.98
CA ASP A 99 23.09 34.58 14.40
C ASP A 99 24.39 34.97 15.14
N GLY A 100 25.32 35.63 14.45
CA GLY A 100 26.64 36.04 15.02
C GLY A 100 27.61 34.87 15.22
N LEU A 101 27.38 33.74 14.54
CA LEU A 101 28.20 32.54 14.60
C LEU A 101 29.20 32.48 13.42
N SER A 102 30.28 31.73 13.61
CA SER A 102 31.27 31.50 12.55
C SER A 102 30.72 30.61 11.45
N ALA A 103 31.18 30.86 10.22
CA ALA A 103 30.85 30.00 9.07
C ALA A 103 31.26 28.54 9.33
N LYS A 104 30.41 27.59 8.93
CA LYS A 104 30.65 26.14 9.06
C LYS A 104 31.40 25.57 7.86
N TYR A 105 31.10 26.07 6.68
CA TYR A 105 31.67 25.64 5.41
C TYR A 105 32.65 26.69 4.89
N SER A 106 33.82 26.24 4.43
CA SER A 106 34.80 27.13 3.82
C SER A 106 34.37 27.56 2.42
N ASP A 107 34.87 28.70 1.94
CA ASP A 107 34.63 29.16 0.56
C ASP A 107 35.20 28.15 -0.45
N GLU A 108 36.32 27.48 -0.10
CA GLU A 108 36.90 26.41 -0.91
C GLU A 108 35.97 25.20 -1.06
N ASP A 109 35.33 24.75 0.04
CA ASP A 109 34.38 23.66 0.00
C ASP A 109 33.16 24.02 -0.85
N ILE A 110 32.63 25.23 -0.71
CA ILE A 110 31.49 25.73 -1.49
C ILE A 110 31.86 25.78 -2.97
N TYR A 111 33.02 26.34 -3.30
CA TYR A 111 33.50 26.44 -4.69
C TYR A 111 33.69 25.05 -5.31
N ASN A 112 34.36 24.12 -4.64
CA ASN A 112 34.61 22.79 -5.12
C ASN A 112 33.34 21.99 -5.29
N THR A 113 32.36 22.19 -4.39
CA THR A 113 31.02 21.56 -4.50
C THR A 113 30.28 22.13 -5.71
N ALA A 114 30.26 23.42 -5.92
CA ALA A 114 29.62 24.06 -7.07
C ALA A 114 30.28 23.67 -8.40
N ALA A 115 31.61 23.61 -8.44
CA ALA A 115 32.40 23.28 -9.61
C ALA A 115 32.40 21.77 -9.93
N GLY A 116 31.99 20.90 -8.99
CA GLY A 116 32.00 19.44 -9.18
C GLY A 116 33.40 18.85 -9.36
N THR A 117 34.45 19.47 -8.78
CA THR A 117 35.84 19.08 -8.97
C THR A 117 36.15 17.66 -8.52
N ASN A 118 35.50 17.20 -7.48
CA ASN A 118 35.58 15.82 -6.99
C ASN A 118 34.22 15.38 -6.38
N PRO A 119 33.36 14.70 -7.15
CA PRO A 119 32.02 14.32 -6.68
C PRO A 119 32.00 13.43 -5.45
N TYR A 120 33.07 12.70 -5.18
CA TYR A 120 33.16 11.82 -3.98
C TYR A 120 33.50 12.63 -2.72
N ARG A 121 34.29 13.68 -2.85
CA ARG A 121 34.69 14.53 -1.73
C ARG A 121 33.71 15.69 -1.54
N TYR A 122 33.23 16.26 -2.63
CA TYR A 122 32.32 17.40 -2.68
C TYR A 122 31.03 17.04 -3.42
N PRO A 123 30.16 16.23 -2.81
CA PRO A 123 28.95 15.78 -3.47
C PRO A 123 27.96 16.93 -3.65
N ASN A 124 27.46 17.08 -4.89
CA ASN A 124 26.46 18.09 -5.25
C ASN A 124 25.31 17.42 -6.01
N GLN A 125 24.53 16.60 -5.31
CA GLN A 125 23.50 15.76 -5.92
C GLN A 125 22.09 16.18 -5.51
N GLN A 126 21.20 16.23 -6.48
CA GLN A 126 19.77 16.39 -6.30
C GLN A 126 19.08 15.05 -6.54
N PHE A 127 18.56 14.43 -5.48
CA PHE A 127 17.94 13.11 -5.57
C PHE A 127 16.53 13.12 -6.20
N TYR A 128 15.91 14.29 -6.39
CA TYR A 128 14.57 14.44 -6.96
C TYR A 128 14.62 14.89 -8.42
N ASN A 129 15.54 14.35 -9.19
CA ASN A 129 15.66 14.61 -10.63
C ASN A 129 15.46 13.35 -11.46
N SER A 130 15.51 13.50 -12.79
CA SER A 130 15.32 12.40 -13.75
C SER A 130 16.39 11.30 -13.69
N ASP A 131 17.54 11.57 -13.08
CA ASP A 131 18.61 10.56 -12.95
C ASP A 131 18.26 9.54 -11.87
N TYR A 132 17.53 9.97 -10.86
CA TYR A 132 17.15 9.13 -9.72
C TYR A 132 15.68 8.70 -9.71
N LEU A 133 14.79 9.46 -10.39
CA LEU A 133 13.36 9.25 -10.36
C LEU A 133 12.75 9.23 -11.76
N LYS A 134 11.91 8.24 -12.02
CA LYS A 134 11.07 8.14 -13.21
C LYS A 134 9.89 9.11 -13.09
N LYS A 135 9.44 9.66 -14.21
CA LYS A 135 8.20 10.45 -14.24
C LYS A 135 6.95 9.60 -14.08
N THR A 136 7.03 8.32 -14.43
CA THR A 136 5.87 7.42 -14.45
C THR A 136 6.21 6.09 -13.82
N LYS A 137 5.22 5.48 -13.17
CA LYS A 137 5.21 4.08 -12.82
C LYS A 137 3.91 3.44 -13.28
N SER A 138 3.94 2.17 -13.61
CA SER A 138 2.77 1.41 -14.01
C SER A 138 2.36 0.41 -12.94
N ARG A 139 1.07 0.14 -12.91
CA ARG A 139 0.45 -0.89 -12.10
C ARG A 139 -0.56 -1.62 -12.94
N TYR A 140 -0.61 -2.92 -12.82
CA TYR A 140 -1.68 -3.72 -13.38
C TYR A 140 -2.12 -4.79 -12.40
N ASP A 141 -3.42 -5.05 -12.41
CA ASP A 141 -4.03 -6.13 -11.66
C ASP A 141 -5.01 -6.89 -12.56
N VAL A 142 -4.98 -8.20 -12.42
CA VAL A 142 -5.87 -9.11 -13.10
C VAL A 142 -6.53 -9.98 -12.05
N THR A 143 -7.85 -10.09 -12.13
CA THR A 143 -8.64 -10.89 -11.20
C THR A 143 -9.59 -11.77 -12.00
N ALA A 144 -9.65 -13.05 -11.62
CA ALA A 144 -10.65 -14.00 -12.10
C ALA A 144 -11.46 -14.54 -10.92
N GLU A 145 -12.78 -14.52 -11.05
CA GLU A 145 -13.73 -15.00 -10.05
C GLU A 145 -14.55 -16.13 -10.66
N PHE A 146 -14.73 -17.18 -9.89
CA PHE A 146 -15.52 -18.36 -10.22
C PHE A 146 -16.53 -18.57 -9.12
N GLU A 147 -17.80 -18.51 -9.42
CA GLU A 147 -18.87 -18.73 -8.45
C GLU A 147 -19.93 -19.67 -9.04
N GLY A 148 -20.57 -20.43 -8.17
CA GLY A 148 -21.65 -21.32 -8.56
C GLY A 148 -21.84 -22.47 -7.58
N GLY A 149 -22.71 -23.39 -7.94
CA GLY A 149 -22.96 -24.59 -7.17
C GLY A 149 -24.38 -25.11 -7.26
N GLY A 150 -24.59 -26.21 -6.58
CA GLY A 150 -25.87 -26.86 -6.44
C GLY A 150 -26.35 -26.91 -5.00
N LYS A 151 -27.41 -27.72 -4.76
CA LYS A 151 -27.97 -27.86 -3.41
C LYS A 151 -27.01 -28.45 -2.39
N PHE A 152 -26.06 -29.30 -2.83
CA PHE A 152 -25.13 -30.01 -1.95
C PHE A 152 -23.80 -29.29 -1.75
N ALA A 153 -23.38 -28.50 -2.72
CA ALA A 153 -22.13 -27.78 -2.64
C ALA A 153 -22.21 -26.45 -3.42
N GLN A 154 -21.74 -25.39 -2.81
CA GLN A 154 -21.61 -24.08 -3.41
C GLN A 154 -20.16 -23.62 -3.25
N PHE A 155 -19.64 -22.93 -4.21
CA PHE A 155 -18.25 -22.46 -4.16
C PHE A 155 -18.11 -21.05 -4.73
N TYR A 156 -17.16 -20.33 -4.16
CA TYR A 156 -16.61 -19.08 -4.67
C TYR A 156 -15.10 -19.18 -4.66
N THR A 157 -14.46 -18.86 -5.78
CA THR A 157 -13.00 -18.82 -5.88
C THR A 157 -12.58 -17.53 -6.57
N ASN A 158 -11.61 -16.83 -5.97
CA ASN A 158 -10.98 -15.65 -6.54
C ASN A 158 -9.49 -15.93 -6.73
N VAL A 159 -8.98 -15.62 -7.91
CA VAL A 159 -7.56 -15.65 -8.24
C VAL A 159 -7.17 -14.28 -8.75
N SER A 160 -6.24 -13.62 -8.12
CA SER A 160 -5.78 -12.30 -8.53
C SER A 160 -4.27 -12.18 -8.56
N TYR A 161 -3.79 -11.49 -9.57
CA TYR A 161 -2.39 -11.13 -9.73
C TYR A 161 -2.27 -9.61 -9.86
N TYR A 162 -1.34 -9.07 -9.11
CA TYR A 162 -1.06 -7.65 -9.04
C TYR A 162 0.44 -7.42 -9.23
N ARG A 163 0.80 -6.44 -10.03
CA ARG A 163 2.17 -5.96 -10.15
C ARG A 163 2.21 -4.44 -10.20
N GLU A 164 3.10 -3.84 -9.41
CA GLU A 164 3.35 -2.41 -9.40
C GLU A 164 4.84 -2.13 -9.49
N GLY A 165 5.23 -1.27 -10.41
CA GLY A 165 6.59 -0.76 -10.53
C GLY A 165 6.87 0.35 -9.53
N ASP A 166 8.13 0.81 -9.50
CA ASP A 166 8.60 1.89 -8.62
C ASP A 166 9.01 3.12 -9.44
N PHE A 167 9.07 4.27 -8.76
CA PHE A 167 9.59 5.51 -9.33
C PHE A 167 11.13 5.57 -9.36
N LEU A 168 11.84 4.67 -8.69
CA LEU A 168 13.30 4.67 -8.68
C LEU A 168 13.89 4.46 -10.07
N ASN A 169 14.93 5.24 -10.41
CA ASN A 169 15.58 5.23 -11.73
C ASN A 169 17.09 4.98 -11.66
N PHE A 170 17.61 4.49 -10.56
CA PHE A 170 19.05 4.27 -10.40
C PHE A 170 19.36 2.86 -9.89
N GLY A 171 20.54 2.36 -10.22
CA GLY A 171 21.04 1.06 -9.80
C GLY A 171 20.02 -0.05 -10.05
N GLU A 172 19.94 -0.98 -9.14
CA GLU A 172 18.98 -2.10 -9.15
C GLU A 172 17.53 -1.60 -8.95
N GLY A 173 17.36 -0.41 -8.36
CA GLY A 173 16.04 0.20 -8.15
C GLY A 173 15.25 0.48 -9.43
N LYS A 174 15.94 0.54 -10.60
CA LYS A 174 15.26 0.66 -11.90
C LYS A 174 14.28 -0.47 -12.18
N ASN A 175 14.62 -1.66 -11.68
CA ASN A 175 13.87 -2.90 -11.88
C ASN A 175 12.98 -3.25 -10.70
N ASN A 176 12.86 -2.34 -9.71
CA ASN A 176 12.02 -2.56 -8.55
C ASN A 176 10.56 -2.69 -8.93
N TYR A 177 9.93 -3.74 -8.44
CA TYR A 177 8.50 -3.98 -8.57
C TYR A 177 7.99 -4.78 -7.38
N THR A 178 6.70 -4.68 -7.13
CA THR A 178 6.00 -5.51 -6.15
C THR A 178 5.04 -6.41 -6.91
N ASP A 179 5.19 -7.72 -6.71
CA ASP A 179 4.26 -8.74 -7.20
C ASP A 179 3.45 -9.30 -6.04
N ARG A 180 2.18 -9.56 -6.30
CA ARG A 180 1.30 -10.25 -5.37
C ARG A 180 0.39 -11.21 -6.13
N LEU A 181 0.43 -12.47 -5.76
CA LEU A 181 -0.56 -13.46 -6.15
C LEU A 181 -1.48 -13.73 -4.95
N ASN A 182 -2.77 -13.63 -5.13
CA ASN A 182 -3.76 -13.97 -4.12
C ASN A 182 -4.72 -15.02 -4.67
N VAL A 183 -4.97 -16.06 -3.89
CA VAL A 183 -5.94 -17.10 -4.18
C VAL A 183 -6.81 -17.28 -2.95
N ARG A 184 -8.12 -17.15 -3.12
CA ARG A 184 -9.11 -17.38 -2.09
C ARG A 184 -10.18 -18.35 -2.61
N GLY A 185 -10.57 -19.29 -1.77
CA GLY A 185 -11.69 -20.18 -2.05
C GLY A 185 -12.58 -20.32 -0.83
N ASN A 186 -13.88 -20.25 -1.04
CA ASN A 186 -14.91 -20.55 -0.06
C ASN A 186 -15.76 -21.68 -0.62
N ILE A 187 -16.02 -22.70 0.19
CA ILE A 187 -16.87 -23.84 -0.17
C ILE A 187 -17.85 -24.03 0.98
N ASP A 188 -19.13 -24.01 0.65
CA ASP A 188 -20.22 -24.33 1.58
C ASP A 188 -20.80 -25.68 1.20
N LEU A 189 -20.85 -26.62 2.15
CA LEU A 189 -21.31 -27.97 1.95
C LEU A 189 -22.59 -28.20 2.75
N GLN A 190 -23.63 -28.75 2.10
CA GLN A 190 -24.82 -29.24 2.74
C GLN A 190 -24.70 -30.75 2.88
N LEU A 191 -24.24 -31.22 4.04
CA LEU A 191 -23.96 -32.63 4.29
C LEU A 191 -25.26 -33.46 4.53
N ALA A 192 -26.25 -32.81 5.14
CA ALA A 192 -27.58 -33.36 5.39
C ALA A 192 -28.55 -32.18 5.57
N ASP A 193 -29.86 -32.44 5.55
CA ASP A 193 -30.87 -31.39 5.72
C ASP A 193 -30.76 -30.63 7.05
N TRP A 194 -30.12 -31.25 8.05
CA TRP A 194 -29.88 -30.69 9.38
C TRP A 194 -28.43 -30.29 9.66
N ALA A 195 -27.49 -30.48 8.71
CA ALA A 195 -26.06 -30.21 8.91
C ALA A 195 -25.46 -29.53 7.69
N SER A 196 -24.86 -28.37 7.91
CA SER A 196 -24.08 -27.60 6.92
C SER A 196 -22.70 -27.20 7.47
N GLY A 197 -21.71 -27.06 6.64
CA GLY A 197 -20.36 -26.69 7.02
C GLY A 197 -19.65 -25.85 5.94
#